data_ed99278f0643aed0410492445a9567b0
#
_entry.id   ed99278f0643aed0410492445a9567b0
#
_cell.length_a   1.000
_cell.length_b   1.000
_cell.length_c   1.000
_cell.angle_alpha   90.00
_cell.angle_beta   90.00
_cell.angle_gamma   90.00
#
_symmetry.space_group_name_H-M   'P 1'
#
loop_
_entity.id
_entity.type
_entity.pdbx_description
1 polymer ?
#
loop_
_entity_poly.entity_id
_entity_poly.type
_entity_poly.pdbx_seq_one_letter_code
_entity_poly.pdbx_strand_id
1 'polypeptide(L)'
;MKQIIYDSNTGNTELLATKIYQLYPDSTISRIDQTKEIVGDILYLGSWCDKGNMTEAMQHFVHTLHHKKIFVFGTCGFGKDQNYFDMIAKRMISSIPSDNEVIGYFICQGKIDPKFQKKYEDMLKDEKTRKQAEIMLDNFKLAESHPDYHDLQALENKLKTYE
;
A
#
# COMPACT_ATOMS: atom_id res chain seq x y z
N MET A 1 15.54 -0.61 -16.55
CA MET A 1 15.04 -1.85 -15.91
C MET A 1 13.97 -1.51 -14.89
N LYS A 2 12.89 -2.34 -14.75
CA LYS A 2 11.83 -2.19 -13.74
C LYS A 2 12.12 -3.08 -12.53
N GLN A 3 11.91 -2.57 -11.33
CA GLN A 3 12.10 -3.32 -10.09
C GLN A 3 10.95 -3.05 -9.12
N ILE A 4 10.41 -4.10 -8.54
CA ILE A 4 9.27 -4.06 -7.61
C ILE A 4 9.79 -4.42 -6.23
N ILE A 5 9.59 -3.53 -5.27
CA ILE A 5 10.02 -3.71 -3.87
C ILE A 5 8.83 -3.40 -2.97
N TYR A 6 8.49 -4.30 -2.07
CA TYR A 6 7.29 -4.13 -1.26
C TYR A 6 7.48 -4.59 0.19
N ASP A 7 6.69 -3.98 1.06
CA ASP A 7 6.48 -4.39 2.45
C ASP A 7 5.02 -4.79 2.62
N SER A 8 4.78 -6.02 3.05
CA SER A 8 3.44 -6.59 3.22
C SER A 8 3.35 -7.35 4.53
N ASN A 9 2.32 -7.04 5.33
CA ASN A 9 2.06 -7.71 6.60
C ASN A 9 1.12 -8.92 6.44
N THR A 10 -0.02 -8.72 5.77
CA THR A 10 -1.09 -9.71 5.64
C THR A 10 -1.30 -10.22 4.20
N GLY A 11 -0.41 -9.87 3.28
CA GLY A 11 -0.47 -10.29 1.88
C GLY A 11 -1.20 -9.33 0.93
N ASN A 12 -1.80 -8.25 1.41
CA ASN A 12 -2.54 -7.30 0.57
C ASN A 12 -1.62 -6.57 -0.41
N THR A 13 -0.55 -5.97 0.09
CA THR A 13 0.43 -5.25 -0.73
C THR A 13 1.18 -6.21 -1.65
N GLU A 14 1.48 -7.41 -1.18
CA GLU A 14 2.08 -8.48 -1.99
C GLU A 14 1.21 -8.85 -3.18
N LEU A 15 -0.11 -8.88 -3.02
CA LEU A 15 -1.05 -9.15 -4.12
C LEU A 15 -0.94 -8.08 -5.21
N LEU A 16 -0.84 -6.80 -4.84
CA LEU A 16 -0.61 -5.71 -5.80
C LEU A 16 0.77 -5.83 -6.47
N ALA A 17 1.82 -6.13 -5.70
CA ALA A 17 3.17 -6.34 -6.22
C ALA A 17 3.22 -7.48 -7.25
N THR A 18 2.53 -8.58 -6.96
CA THR A 18 2.41 -9.73 -7.86
C THR A 18 1.67 -9.35 -9.15
N LYS A 19 0.61 -8.55 -9.05
CA LYS A 19 -0.11 -8.04 -10.24
C LYS A 19 0.80 -7.18 -11.12
N ILE A 20 1.62 -6.30 -10.52
CA ILE A 20 2.59 -5.48 -11.27
C ILE A 20 3.63 -6.38 -11.95
N TYR A 21 4.13 -7.39 -11.25
CA TYR A 21 5.07 -8.35 -11.83
C TYR A 21 4.48 -9.12 -13.01
N GLN A 22 3.21 -9.52 -12.94
CA GLN A 22 2.52 -10.18 -14.06
C GLN A 22 2.39 -9.29 -15.30
N LEU A 23 2.25 -7.96 -15.10
CA LEU A 23 2.22 -6.98 -16.19
C LEU A 23 3.62 -6.72 -16.78
N TYR A 24 4.64 -6.84 -15.97
CA TYR A 24 6.04 -6.59 -16.35
C TYR A 24 6.93 -7.79 -16.00
N PRO A 25 6.81 -8.92 -16.73
CA PRO A 25 7.50 -10.17 -16.36
C PRO A 25 9.04 -10.09 -16.44
N ASP A 26 9.57 -9.10 -17.16
CA ASP A 26 11.01 -8.85 -17.23
C ASP A 26 11.53 -8.00 -16.05
N SER A 27 10.66 -7.63 -15.10
CA SER A 27 11.05 -6.92 -13.88
C SER A 27 11.59 -7.89 -12.82
N THR A 28 12.20 -7.32 -11.79
CA THR A 28 12.51 -8.08 -10.57
C THR A 28 11.47 -7.75 -9.50
N ILE A 29 11.20 -8.70 -8.60
CA ILE A 29 10.27 -8.51 -7.48
C ILE A 29 10.89 -9.06 -6.20
N SER A 30 10.86 -8.29 -5.13
CA SER A 30 11.33 -8.72 -3.81
C SER A 30 10.62 -8.01 -2.66
N ARG A 31 10.54 -8.69 -1.53
CA ARG A 31 10.20 -8.03 -0.26
C ARG A 31 11.36 -7.11 0.14
N ILE A 32 11.02 -6.05 0.87
CA ILE A 32 12.01 -5.07 1.31
C ILE A 32 13.15 -5.68 2.13
N ASP A 33 12.84 -6.62 3.01
CA ASP A 33 13.82 -7.33 3.85
C ASP A 33 14.72 -8.31 3.09
N GLN A 34 14.35 -8.64 1.86
CA GLN A 34 15.09 -9.53 0.96
C GLN A 34 15.78 -8.78 -0.18
N THR A 35 15.57 -7.47 -0.29
CA THR A 35 16.17 -6.65 -1.35
C THR A 35 17.64 -6.40 -1.06
N LYS A 36 18.51 -6.93 -1.93
CA LYS A 36 19.98 -6.81 -1.78
C LYS A 36 20.53 -5.61 -2.52
N GLU A 37 19.99 -5.32 -3.69
CA GLU A 37 20.52 -4.28 -4.59
C GLU A 37 19.38 -3.53 -5.27
N ILE A 38 19.61 -2.25 -5.56
CA ILE A 38 18.72 -1.42 -6.35
C ILE A 38 19.28 -1.34 -7.76
N VAL A 39 18.73 -2.17 -8.65
CA VAL A 39 19.16 -2.29 -10.05
C VAL A 39 18.20 -1.61 -11.03
N GLY A 40 16.97 -1.28 -10.58
CA GLY A 40 15.97 -0.66 -11.43
C GLY A 40 16.20 0.84 -11.64
N ASP A 41 15.87 1.31 -12.83
CA ASP A 41 15.74 2.75 -13.15
C ASP A 41 14.34 3.25 -12.77
N ILE A 42 13.36 2.36 -12.92
CA ILE A 42 11.96 2.57 -12.53
C ILE A 42 11.64 1.63 -11.37
N LEU A 43 11.30 2.18 -10.24
CA LEU A 43 10.97 1.45 -9.03
C LEU A 43 9.47 1.49 -8.76
N TYR A 44 8.88 0.33 -8.53
CA TYR A 44 7.52 0.19 -8.02
C TYR A 44 7.63 -0.13 -6.53
N LEU A 45 7.30 0.82 -5.68
CA LEU A 45 7.46 0.73 -4.23
C LEU A 45 6.12 0.54 -3.55
N GLY A 46 5.95 -0.60 -2.89
CA GLY A 46 4.72 -0.99 -2.23
C GLY A 46 4.83 -1.00 -0.71
N SER A 47 3.85 -0.43 -0.03
CA SER A 47 3.75 -0.49 1.42
C SER A 47 2.30 -0.64 1.88
N TRP A 48 2.08 -1.46 2.90
CA TRP A 48 0.82 -1.35 3.64
C TRP A 48 0.83 -0.05 4.47
N CYS A 49 -0.37 0.46 4.75
CA CYS A 49 -0.52 1.70 5.50
C CYS A 49 -0.41 1.43 6.99
N ASP A 50 0.68 1.88 7.59
CA ASP A 50 0.92 1.85 9.03
C ASP A 50 0.80 3.26 9.59
N LYS A 51 -0.19 3.48 10.46
CA LYS A 51 -0.46 4.80 11.08
C LYS A 51 -0.59 5.94 10.06
N GLY A 52 -1.21 5.66 8.92
CA GLY A 52 -1.47 6.65 7.88
C GLY A 52 -0.29 6.97 6.97
N ASN A 53 0.77 6.18 6.99
CA ASN A 53 1.96 6.36 6.17
C ASN A 53 2.54 5.01 5.71
N MET A 54 3.63 5.05 4.95
CA MET A 54 4.48 3.86 4.72
C MET A 54 4.93 3.27 6.05
N THR A 55 5.26 1.98 6.05
CA THR A 55 5.94 1.36 7.18
C THR A 55 7.27 2.06 7.46
N GLU A 56 7.73 2.01 8.69
CA GLU A 56 9.02 2.59 9.08
C GLU A 56 10.17 2.01 8.24
N ALA A 57 10.14 0.70 7.97
CA ALA A 57 11.14 0.05 7.13
C ALA A 57 11.15 0.65 5.71
N MET A 58 9.99 0.87 5.11
CA MET A 58 9.90 1.49 3.78
C MET A 58 10.32 2.96 3.81
N GLN A 59 9.97 3.70 4.87
CA GLN A 59 10.42 5.09 5.02
C GLN A 59 11.95 5.19 5.08
N HIS A 60 12.62 4.33 5.85
CA HIS A 60 14.09 4.29 5.91
C HIS A 60 14.68 3.91 4.55
N PHE A 61 14.07 2.94 3.86
CA PHE A 61 14.53 2.49 2.55
C PHE A 61 14.46 3.60 1.50
N VAL A 62 13.34 4.31 1.39
CA VAL A 62 13.18 5.36 0.36
C VAL A 62 14.14 6.52 0.54
N HIS A 63 14.61 6.80 1.75
CA HIS A 63 15.62 7.82 2.00
C HIS A 63 16.98 7.51 1.38
N THR A 64 17.22 6.27 1.01
CA THR A 64 18.46 5.85 0.32
C THR A 64 18.37 5.98 -1.20
N LEU A 65 17.21 6.33 -1.74
CA LEU A 65 16.96 6.39 -3.16
C LEU A 65 17.24 7.78 -3.72
N HIS A 66 17.98 7.84 -4.82
CA HIS A 66 18.31 9.09 -5.52
C HIS A 66 18.20 8.89 -7.03
N HIS A 67 17.68 9.92 -7.71
CA HIS A 67 17.59 9.98 -9.18
C HIS A 67 16.86 8.80 -9.83
N LYS A 68 15.82 8.30 -9.15
CA LYS A 68 14.96 7.20 -9.61
C LYS A 68 13.61 7.71 -10.07
N LYS A 69 12.99 6.97 -11.00
CA LYS A 69 11.56 7.10 -11.30
C LYS A 69 10.79 6.14 -10.40
N ILE A 70 9.82 6.65 -9.66
CA ILE A 70 9.14 5.87 -8.61
C ILE A 70 7.64 5.90 -8.81
N PHE A 71 7.03 4.73 -8.88
CA PHE A 71 5.59 4.52 -8.74
C PHE A 71 5.30 3.97 -7.36
N VAL A 72 4.44 4.65 -6.60
CA VAL A 72 4.06 4.23 -5.24
C VAL A 72 2.75 3.47 -5.28
N PHE A 73 2.70 2.30 -4.65
CA PHE A 73 1.45 1.57 -4.47
C PHE A 73 1.29 1.13 -3.01
N GLY A 74 0.05 0.93 -2.60
CA GLY A 74 -0.18 0.54 -1.22
C GLY A 74 -1.60 0.10 -0.93
N THR A 75 -1.77 -0.41 0.29
CA THR A 75 -3.06 -0.87 0.80
C THR A 75 -3.34 -0.27 2.17
N CYS A 76 -4.58 0.11 2.41
CA CYS A 76 -5.04 0.62 3.71
C CYS A 76 -6.19 -0.25 4.22
N GLY A 77 -6.20 -0.52 5.52
CA GLY A 77 -7.33 -1.20 6.14
C GLY A 77 -8.59 -0.35 6.17
N PHE A 78 -8.45 0.97 6.36
CA PHE A 78 -9.56 1.89 6.32
C PHE A 78 -9.81 2.34 4.88
N GLY A 79 -11.01 2.06 4.36
CA GLY A 79 -11.47 2.49 3.04
C GLY A 79 -12.60 3.49 3.16
N LYS A 80 -12.53 4.57 2.41
CA LYS A 80 -13.56 5.58 2.37
C LYS A 80 -13.86 6.00 0.93
N ASP A 81 -13.04 6.86 0.38
CA ASP A 81 -13.17 7.38 -0.96
C ASP A 81 -11.79 7.66 -1.58
N GLN A 82 -11.79 8.07 -2.85
CA GLN A 82 -10.56 8.39 -3.56
C GLN A 82 -9.77 9.53 -2.89
N ASN A 83 -10.45 10.52 -2.30
CA ASN A 83 -9.78 11.62 -1.61
C ASN A 83 -8.98 11.12 -0.40
N TYR A 84 -9.51 10.13 0.33
CA TYR A 84 -8.79 9.49 1.43
C TYR A 84 -7.53 8.77 0.93
N PHE A 85 -7.63 7.99 -0.13
CA PHE A 85 -6.49 7.29 -0.71
C PHE A 85 -5.44 8.26 -1.28
N ASP A 86 -5.87 9.35 -1.90
CA ASP A 86 -4.97 10.41 -2.37
C ASP A 86 -4.21 11.08 -1.22
N MET A 87 -4.88 11.29 -0.09
CA MET A 87 -4.25 11.83 1.11
C MET A 87 -3.17 10.86 1.66
N ILE A 88 -3.47 9.57 1.72
CA ILE A 88 -2.52 8.54 2.15
C ILE A 88 -1.33 8.50 1.19
N ALA A 89 -1.57 8.50 -0.11
CA ALA A 89 -0.52 8.51 -1.13
C ALA A 89 0.40 9.73 -0.98
N LYS A 90 -0.14 10.91 -0.75
CA LYS A 90 0.66 12.13 -0.52
C LYS A 90 1.56 12.02 0.70
N ARG A 91 1.08 11.41 1.79
CA ARG A 91 1.90 11.16 2.97
C ARG A 91 3.04 10.19 2.67
N MET A 92 2.75 9.09 1.98
CA MET A 92 3.78 8.13 1.59
C MET A 92 4.83 8.78 0.69
N ILE A 93 4.40 9.55 -0.31
CA ILE A 93 5.29 10.25 -1.24
C ILE A 93 6.15 11.29 -0.54
N SER A 94 5.65 11.93 0.51
CA SER A 94 6.41 12.94 1.26
C SER A 94 7.70 12.43 1.90
N SER A 95 7.82 11.12 2.10
CA SER A 95 9.03 10.46 2.61
C SER A 95 10.11 10.25 1.54
N ILE A 96 9.77 10.40 0.26
CA ILE A 96 10.68 10.17 -0.86
C ILE A 96 11.51 11.43 -1.09
N PRO A 97 12.87 11.34 -1.15
CA PRO A 97 13.72 12.49 -1.45
C PRO A 97 13.34 13.17 -2.78
N SER A 98 13.39 14.50 -2.80
CA SER A 98 12.90 15.33 -3.91
C SER A 98 13.70 15.24 -5.21
N ASP A 99 14.87 14.64 -5.18
CA ASP A 99 15.68 14.37 -6.37
C ASP A 99 15.23 13.11 -7.14
N ASN A 100 14.20 12.42 -6.65
CA ASN A 100 13.52 11.35 -7.36
C ASN A 100 12.29 11.90 -8.09
N GLU A 101 11.92 11.26 -9.19
CA GLU A 101 10.71 11.55 -9.95
C GLU A 101 9.59 10.58 -9.55
N VAL A 102 8.59 11.06 -8.82
CA VAL A 102 7.39 10.24 -8.55
C VAL A 102 6.47 10.30 -9.76
N ILE A 103 6.42 9.21 -10.52
CA ILE A 103 5.66 9.13 -11.77
C ILE A 103 4.18 8.85 -11.57
N GLY A 104 3.77 8.34 -10.41
CA GLY A 104 2.37 8.07 -10.09
C GLY A 104 2.20 7.26 -8.83
N TYR A 105 0.94 6.99 -8.51
CA TYR A 105 0.60 6.18 -7.33
C TYR A 105 -0.74 5.45 -7.51
N PHE A 106 -0.92 4.41 -6.68
CA PHE A 106 -2.18 3.67 -6.53
C PHE A 106 -2.33 3.17 -5.10
N ILE A 107 -3.43 3.51 -4.45
CA ILE A 107 -3.79 3.03 -3.12
C ILE A 107 -5.19 2.42 -3.18
N CYS A 108 -5.38 1.27 -2.56
CA CYS A 108 -6.70 0.67 -2.37
C CYS A 108 -6.87 0.12 -0.96
N GLN A 109 -8.08 -0.31 -0.65
CA GLN A 109 -8.36 -0.99 0.60
C GLN A 109 -7.76 -2.40 0.59
N GLY A 110 -7.33 -2.88 1.74
CA GLY A 110 -6.90 -4.24 1.99
C GLY A 110 -7.51 -4.79 3.26
N LYS A 111 -7.68 -6.10 3.37
CA LYS A 111 -8.23 -6.70 4.58
C LYS A 111 -7.37 -6.42 5.81
N ILE A 112 -8.09 -6.15 6.91
CA ILE A 112 -7.48 -5.86 8.20
C ILE A 112 -7.06 -7.19 8.86
N ASP A 113 -5.93 -7.18 9.56
CA ASP A 113 -5.49 -8.33 10.33
C ASP A 113 -6.59 -8.79 11.29
N PRO A 114 -6.99 -10.08 11.26
CA PRO A 114 -8.06 -10.61 12.09
C PRO A 114 -7.89 -10.39 13.60
N LYS A 115 -6.66 -10.20 14.07
CA LYS A 115 -6.38 -9.90 15.48
C LYS A 115 -7.08 -8.62 15.99
N PHE A 116 -7.40 -7.67 15.11
CA PHE A 116 -8.09 -6.44 15.50
C PHE A 116 -9.58 -6.63 15.73
N GLN A 117 -10.20 -7.69 15.22
CA GLN A 117 -11.63 -7.93 15.37
C GLN A 117 -12.03 -7.98 16.86
N LYS A 118 -11.33 -8.75 17.67
CA LYS A 118 -11.59 -8.85 19.10
C LYS A 118 -11.45 -7.50 19.82
N LYS A 119 -10.45 -6.72 19.46
CA LYS A 119 -10.24 -5.38 20.01
C LYS A 119 -11.46 -4.49 19.75
N TYR A 120 -11.98 -4.50 18.55
CA TYR A 120 -13.15 -3.70 18.19
C TYR A 120 -14.43 -4.21 18.87
N GLU A 121 -14.60 -5.53 19.02
CA GLU A 121 -15.71 -6.13 19.75
C GLU A 121 -15.67 -5.74 21.24
N ASP A 122 -14.50 -5.75 21.86
CA ASP A 122 -14.31 -5.32 23.24
C ASP A 122 -14.64 -3.83 23.43
N MET A 123 -14.31 -2.98 22.46
CA MET A 123 -14.65 -1.56 22.47
C MET A 123 -16.16 -1.30 22.43
N LEU A 124 -16.98 -2.24 21.95
CA LEU A 124 -18.45 -2.13 21.98
C LEU A 124 -19.03 -2.13 23.40
N LYS A 125 -18.30 -2.70 24.36
CA LYS A 125 -18.74 -2.84 25.75
C LYS A 125 -18.64 -1.54 26.54
N ASP A 126 -17.84 -0.56 26.09
CA ASP A 126 -17.67 0.73 26.71
C ASP A 126 -18.49 1.78 25.95
N GLU A 127 -19.36 2.51 26.66
CA GLU A 127 -20.19 3.56 26.07
C GLU A 127 -19.38 4.65 25.38
N LYS A 128 -18.17 4.96 25.87
CA LYS A 128 -17.28 5.98 25.31
C LYS A 128 -16.73 5.62 23.94
N THR A 129 -16.53 4.32 23.68
CA THR A 129 -15.90 3.80 22.46
C THR A 129 -16.85 3.04 21.54
N ARG A 130 -18.09 2.80 21.98
CA ARG A 130 -19.08 1.98 21.25
C ARG A 130 -19.29 2.45 19.81
N LYS A 131 -19.59 3.74 19.63
CA LYS A 131 -19.88 4.31 18.32
C LYS A 131 -18.69 4.17 17.37
N GLN A 132 -17.48 4.43 17.87
CA GLN A 132 -16.26 4.24 17.11
C GLN A 132 -16.05 2.77 16.76
N ALA A 133 -16.29 1.86 17.71
CA ALA A 133 -16.17 0.42 17.47
C ALA A 133 -17.14 -0.09 16.40
N GLU A 134 -18.37 0.41 16.37
CA GLU A 134 -19.35 0.09 15.33
C GLU A 134 -18.83 0.47 13.95
N ILE A 135 -18.29 1.68 13.80
CA ILE A 135 -17.68 2.17 12.56
C ILE A 135 -16.50 1.29 12.16
N MET A 136 -15.63 0.94 13.12
CA MET A 136 -14.44 0.11 12.86
C MET A 136 -14.82 -1.31 12.45
N LEU A 137 -15.85 -1.90 13.05
CA LEU A 137 -16.34 -3.24 12.70
C LEU A 137 -17.03 -3.27 11.33
N ASP A 138 -17.79 -2.25 10.98
CA ASP A 138 -18.38 -2.14 9.64
C ASP A 138 -17.28 -2.03 8.57
N ASN A 139 -16.28 -1.21 8.83
CA ASN A 139 -15.10 -1.12 7.96
C ASN A 139 -14.34 -2.45 7.87
N PHE A 140 -14.16 -3.15 8.98
CA PHE A 140 -13.52 -4.46 9.02
C PHE A 140 -14.17 -5.45 8.05
N LYS A 141 -15.51 -5.50 8.04
CA LYS A 141 -16.28 -6.35 7.14
C LYS A 141 -16.12 -5.94 5.67
N LEU A 142 -16.17 -4.63 5.38
CA LEU A 142 -15.96 -4.13 4.03
C LEU A 142 -14.55 -4.45 3.52
N ALA A 143 -13.56 -4.39 4.40
CA ALA A 143 -12.17 -4.64 4.05
C ALA A 143 -11.89 -6.12 3.72
N GLU A 144 -12.69 -7.08 4.22
CA GLU A 144 -12.44 -8.52 4.06
C GLU A 144 -12.30 -8.99 2.62
N SER A 145 -13.01 -8.35 1.69
CA SER A 145 -12.98 -8.68 0.25
C SER A 145 -11.93 -7.93 -0.55
N HIS A 146 -11.16 -7.05 0.09
CA HIS A 146 -10.15 -6.23 -0.58
C HIS A 146 -8.70 -6.68 -0.30
N PRO A 147 -7.77 -6.51 -1.25
CA PRO A 147 -8.01 -6.07 -2.62
C PRO A 147 -8.83 -7.10 -3.43
N ASP A 148 -9.77 -6.63 -4.20
CA ASP A 148 -10.59 -7.49 -5.08
C ASP A 148 -10.15 -7.37 -6.55
N TYR A 149 -10.88 -8.04 -7.45
CA TYR A 149 -10.64 -7.98 -8.89
C TYR A 149 -10.70 -6.54 -9.42
N HIS A 150 -11.64 -5.73 -8.94
CA HIS A 150 -11.77 -4.34 -9.38
C HIS A 150 -10.58 -3.49 -8.97
N ASP A 151 -10.03 -3.72 -7.77
CA ASP A 151 -8.81 -3.06 -7.30
C ASP A 151 -7.62 -3.39 -8.21
N LEU A 152 -7.45 -4.67 -8.55
CA LEU A 152 -6.37 -5.12 -9.43
C LEU A 152 -6.52 -4.58 -10.86
N GLN A 153 -7.74 -4.49 -11.36
CA GLN A 153 -8.02 -3.90 -12.67
C GLN A 153 -7.75 -2.39 -12.68
N ALA A 154 -8.12 -1.70 -11.60
CA ALA A 154 -7.84 -0.27 -11.43
C ALA A 154 -6.33 0.02 -11.36
N LEU A 155 -5.57 -0.84 -10.67
CA LEU A 155 -4.11 -0.76 -10.66
C LEU A 155 -3.53 -0.92 -12.08
N GLU A 156 -3.96 -1.93 -12.82
CA GLU A 156 -3.53 -2.16 -14.20
C GLU A 156 -3.83 -0.97 -15.10
N ASN A 157 -5.06 -0.45 -15.04
CA ASN A 157 -5.46 0.73 -15.82
C ASN A 157 -4.62 1.95 -15.46
N LYS A 158 -4.31 2.14 -14.18
CA LYS A 158 -3.46 3.24 -13.73
C LYS A 158 -2.05 3.12 -14.29
N LEU A 159 -1.47 1.94 -14.24
CA LEU A 159 -0.11 1.70 -14.76
C LEU A 159 0.00 1.97 -16.26
N LYS A 160 -1.01 1.61 -17.03
CA LYS A 160 -1.05 1.88 -18.49
C LYS A 160 -1.03 3.36 -18.84
N THR A 161 -1.37 4.26 -17.90
CA THR A 161 -1.28 5.71 -18.16
C THR A 161 0.15 6.25 -18.14
N TYR A 162 1.12 5.44 -17.68
CA TYR A 162 2.54 5.81 -17.57
C TYR A 162 3.44 5.06 -18.56
N GLU A 163 2.85 4.29 -19.45
CA GLU A 163 3.54 3.63 -20.58
C GLU A 163 3.55 4.56 -21.81
#